data_fca1c379b55d69fbca964112168b9e45
#
_entry.id   fca1c379b55d69fbca964112168b9e45
#
_cell.length_a   1.000
_cell.length_b   1.000
_cell.length_c   1.000
_cell.angle_alpha   90.00
_cell.angle_beta   90.00
_cell.angle_gamma   90.00
#
_symmetry.space_group_name_H-M   'P 1'
#
loop_
_entity.id
_entity.type
_entity.pdbx_description
1 polymer ?
#
loop_
_entity_poly.entity_id
_entity_poly.type
_entity_poly.pdbx_seq_one_letter_code
_entity_poly.pdbx_strand_id
1 'polypeptide(L)'
;MLELDDIHVEFSPTLIAMVLDPATGLDGRIGNMRRHVATAFGLILPEIRLTDDAALPEGGYRIRIQGVEQACDVLYPDRVLALLQEGGGPAPEGIDVREPVYGAPGRWVPAAQQEAAALSGATVVSPAEVLATHLLEVLKRNFPRLLTLRALRRILDEMVHLTDKAR
;
A
#
# COMPACT_ATOMS: atom_id res chain seq x y z
N MET A 1 -7.23 -1.40 -25.13
CA MET A 1 -7.94 -0.35 -24.40
C MET A 1 -7.18 -0.02 -23.12
N LEU A 2 -6.88 1.23 -22.93
CA LEU A 2 -6.19 1.67 -21.72
C LEU A 2 -7.14 1.60 -20.53
N GLU A 3 -6.80 0.77 -19.56
CA GLU A 3 -7.52 0.79 -18.29
C GLU A 3 -7.03 2.00 -17.50
N LEU A 4 -7.87 3.03 -17.45
CA LEU A 4 -7.52 4.29 -16.81
C LEU A 4 -7.30 4.19 -15.31
N ASP A 5 -7.76 3.09 -14.70
CA ASP A 5 -7.76 2.88 -13.26
C ASP A 5 -6.89 1.70 -12.83
N ASP A 6 -5.92 1.28 -13.65
CA ASP A 6 -5.09 0.13 -13.33
C ASP A 6 -4.17 0.42 -12.15
N ILE A 7 -4.37 -0.33 -11.07
CA ILE A 7 -3.51 -0.28 -9.87
C ILE A 7 -2.84 -1.65 -9.74
N HIS A 8 -1.51 -1.66 -9.70
CA HIS A 8 -0.74 -2.88 -9.69
C HIS A 8 0.34 -2.83 -8.62
N VAL A 9 0.35 -3.82 -7.74
CA VAL A 9 1.43 -4.00 -6.76
C VAL A 9 2.23 -5.23 -7.17
N GLU A 10 3.50 -5.01 -7.46
CA GLU A 10 4.45 -6.08 -7.75
C GLU A 10 5.31 -6.29 -6.50
N PHE A 11 5.63 -7.53 -6.18
CA PHE A 11 6.39 -7.83 -4.98
C PHE A 11 7.37 -8.98 -5.24
N SER A 12 8.47 -9.01 -4.46
CA SER A 12 9.43 -10.10 -4.51
C SER A 12 8.76 -11.42 -4.10
N PRO A 13 9.13 -12.56 -4.70
CA PRO A 13 8.63 -13.86 -4.26
C PRO A 13 8.80 -14.13 -2.77
N THR A 14 9.79 -13.51 -2.12
CA THR A 14 10.00 -13.65 -0.67
C THR A 14 8.83 -13.08 0.15
N LEU A 15 7.97 -12.27 -0.45
CA LEU A 15 6.81 -11.68 0.22
C LEU A 15 5.51 -12.45 -0.02
N ILE A 16 5.52 -13.52 -0.82
CA ILE A 16 4.29 -14.25 -1.19
C ILE A 16 3.53 -14.72 0.05
N ALA A 17 4.22 -15.33 1.00
CA ALA A 17 3.56 -15.84 2.22
C ALA A 17 2.86 -14.73 3.01
N MET A 18 3.50 -13.56 3.11
CA MET A 18 2.93 -12.41 3.79
C MET A 18 1.69 -11.87 3.03
N VAL A 19 1.77 -11.80 1.72
CA VAL A 19 0.67 -11.28 0.90
C VAL A 19 -0.56 -12.19 0.98
N LEU A 20 -0.35 -13.50 0.98
CA LEU A 20 -1.43 -14.50 0.94
C LEU A 20 -1.90 -14.95 2.32
N ASP A 21 -1.36 -14.44 3.41
CA ASP A 21 -1.80 -14.82 4.75
C ASP A 21 -3.28 -14.47 4.93
N PRO A 22 -4.17 -15.45 5.22
CA PRO A 22 -5.60 -15.18 5.30
C PRO A 22 -6.02 -14.32 6.50
N ALA A 23 -5.22 -14.30 7.56
CA ALA A 23 -5.56 -13.58 8.80
C ALA A 23 -5.02 -12.15 8.80
N THR A 24 -3.77 -11.96 8.37
CA THR A 24 -3.06 -10.69 8.52
C THR A 24 -2.41 -10.22 7.22
N GLY A 25 -2.71 -10.89 6.11
CA GLY A 25 -2.07 -10.62 4.84
C GLY A 25 -2.53 -9.35 4.15
N LEU A 26 -1.79 -9.01 3.11
CA LEU A 26 -2.05 -7.80 2.34
C LEU A 26 -3.42 -7.80 1.67
N ASP A 27 -3.86 -8.96 1.18
CA ASP A 27 -5.14 -9.08 0.48
C ASP A 27 -6.32 -8.65 1.36
N GLY A 28 -6.36 -9.10 2.62
CA GLY A 28 -7.39 -8.69 3.57
C GLY A 28 -7.31 -7.20 3.90
N ARG A 29 -6.11 -6.67 4.02
CA ARG A 29 -5.90 -5.24 4.30
C ARG A 29 -6.34 -4.37 3.12
N ILE A 30 -6.11 -4.83 1.90
CA ILE A 30 -6.59 -4.15 0.69
C ILE A 30 -8.12 -4.12 0.67
N GLY A 31 -8.78 -5.21 1.03
CA GLY A 31 -10.25 -5.23 1.12
C GLY A 31 -10.78 -4.20 2.11
N ASN A 32 -10.16 -4.09 3.29
CA ASN A 32 -10.52 -3.09 4.29
C ASN A 32 -10.25 -1.67 3.79
N MET A 33 -9.13 -1.46 3.12
CA MET A 33 -8.78 -0.17 2.55
C MET A 33 -9.78 0.27 1.48
N ARG A 34 -10.20 -0.64 0.60
CA ARG A 34 -11.18 -0.32 -0.43
C ARG A 34 -12.51 0.12 0.18
N ARG A 35 -12.96 -0.56 1.24
CA ARG A 35 -14.17 -0.16 1.96
C ARG A 35 -14.01 1.21 2.62
N HIS A 36 -12.85 1.46 3.23
CA HIS A 36 -12.56 2.74 3.85
C HIS A 36 -12.60 3.89 2.83
N VAL A 37 -11.95 3.69 1.68
CA VAL A 37 -11.92 4.69 0.61
C VAL A 37 -13.33 4.94 0.06
N ALA A 38 -14.13 3.90 -0.11
CA ALA A 38 -15.51 4.05 -0.57
C ALA A 38 -16.35 4.86 0.42
N THR A 39 -16.19 4.58 1.72
CA THR A 39 -16.96 5.25 2.77
C THR A 39 -16.49 6.68 3.02
N ALA A 40 -15.18 6.90 3.13
CA ALA A 40 -14.62 8.19 3.51
C ALA A 40 -14.53 9.18 2.35
N PHE A 41 -14.29 8.69 1.14
CA PHE A 41 -14.03 9.53 -0.03
C PHE A 41 -15.06 9.37 -1.14
N GLY A 42 -16.00 8.44 -1.00
CA GLY A 42 -17.00 8.18 -2.03
C GLY A 42 -16.40 7.63 -3.34
N LEU A 43 -15.22 7.05 -3.28
CA LEU A 43 -14.50 6.56 -4.45
C LEU A 43 -14.44 5.04 -4.44
N ILE A 44 -14.98 4.41 -5.49
CA ILE A 44 -14.86 2.97 -5.67
C ILE A 44 -13.57 2.69 -6.42
N LEU A 45 -12.60 2.09 -5.74
CA LEU A 45 -11.33 1.73 -6.35
C LEU A 45 -11.52 0.55 -7.30
N PRO A 46 -10.78 0.54 -8.42
CA PRO A 46 -10.73 -0.65 -9.27
C PRO A 46 -10.05 -1.80 -8.57
N GLU A 47 -10.06 -2.97 -9.19
CA GLU A 47 -9.33 -4.12 -8.68
C GLU A 47 -7.85 -3.79 -8.61
N ILE A 48 -7.23 -4.14 -7.47
CA ILE A 48 -5.79 -3.99 -7.28
C ILE A 48 -5.14 -5.33 -7.59
N ARG A 49 -4.31 -5.35 -8.62
CA ARG A 49 -3.62 -6.57 -9.03
C ARG A 49 -2.38 -6.77 -8.18
N LEU A 50 -2.21 -8.00 -7.72
CA LEU A 50 -1.05 -8.41 -6.90
C LEU A 50 -0.31 -9.50 -7.68
N THR A 51 0.92 -9.21 -8.09
CA THR A 51 1.75 -10.18 -8.81
C THR A 51 3.17 -10.19 -8.25
N ASP A 52 3.82 -11.35 -8.30
CA ASP A 52 5.22 -11.46 -7.91
C ASP A 52 6.14 -11.22 -9.11
N ASP A 53 7.32 -10.69 -8.82
CA ASP A 53 8.34 -10.41 -9.83
C ASP A 53 9.72 -10.79 -9.27
N ALA A 54 10.31 -11.83 -9.83
CA ALA A 54 11.61 -12.33 -9.40
C ALA A 54 12.75 -11.36 -9.68
N ALA A 55 12.53 -10.36 -10.54
CA ALA A 55 13.53 -9.32 -10.81
C ALA A 55 13.67 -8.29 -9.69
N LEU A 56 12.70 -8.22 -8.78
CA LEU A 56 12.77 -7.31 -7.64
C LEU A 56 13.79 -7.83 -6.62
N PRO A 57 14.44 -6.92 -5.88
CA PRO A 57 15.34 -7.33 -4.80
C PRO A 57 14.56 -8.10 -3.71
N GLU A 58 15.27 -8.87 -2.91
CA GLU A 58 14.67 -9.63 -1.82
C GLU A 58 13.87 -8.69 -0.90
N GLY A 59 12.61 -9.03 -0.65
CA GLY A 59 11.71 -8.19 0.14
C GLY A 59 11.21 -6.94 -0.58
N GLY A 60 11.59 -6.74 -1.83
CA GLY A 60 11.21 -5.55 -2.59
C GLY A 60 9.76 -5.57 -3.06
N TYR A 61 9.19 -4.39 -3.20
CA TYR A 61 7.87 -4.21 -3.82
C TYR A 61 7.86 -2.93 -4.63
N ARG A 62 6.90 -2.85 -5.54
CA ARG A 62 6.71 -1.70 -6.42
C ARG A 62 5.22 -1.46 -6.61
N ILE A 63 4.81 -0.20 -6.54
CA ILE A 63 3.42 0.20 -6.75
C ILE A 63 3.35 0.97 -8.06
N ARG A 64 2.47 0.51 -8.98
CA ARG A 64 2.24 1.16 -10.27
C ARG A 64 0.80 1.62 -10.38
N ILE A 65 0.60 2.78 -10.97
CA ILE A 65 -0.72 3.27 -11.37
C ILE A 65 -0.66 3.57 -12.85
N GLN A 66 -1.53 2.95 -13.63
CA GLN A 66 -1.58 3.08 -15.08
C GLN A 66 -0.23 2.78 -15.75
N GLY A 67 0.46 1.76 -15.25
CA GLY A 67 1.75 1.34 -15.75
C GLY A 67 2.94 2.19 -15.34
N VAL A 68 2.71 3.27 -14.58
CA VAL A 68 3.77 4.17 -14.13
C VAL A 68 4.12 3.85 -12.68
N GLU A 69 5.41 3.62 -12.42
CA GLU A 69 5.90 3.37 -11.07
C GLU A 69 5.70 4.61 -10.19
N GLN A 70 4.99 4.43 -9.08
CA GLN A 70 4.72 5.50 -8.12
C GLN A 70 5.63 5.41 -6.90
N ALA A 71 5.99 4.20 -6.51
CA ALA A 71 6.79 3.97 -5.32
C ALA A 71 7.43 2.60 -5.38
N CYS A 72 8.56 2.44 -4.70
CA CYS A 72 9.20 1.16 -4.46
C CYS A 72 9.94 1.22 -3.13
N ASP A 73 10.03 0.09 -2.45
CA ASP A 73 10.79 -0.03 -1.21
C ASP A 73 11.04 -1.50 -0.91
N VAL A 74 11.64 -1.76 0.25
CA VAL A 74 11.99 -3.11 0.69
C VAL A 74 11.39 -3.36 2.07
N LEU A 75 10.79 -4.54 2.23
CA LEU A 75 10.24 -5.02 3.50
C LEU A 75 11.06 -6.21 4.00
N TYR A 76 10.96 -6.47 5.28
CA TYR A 76 11.62 -7.61 5.93
C TYR A 76 10.53 -8.48 6.57
N PRO A 77 10.07 -9.55 5.90
CA PRO A 77 8.87 -10.30 6.34
C PRO A 77 9.01 -11.01 7.69
N ASP A 78 10.23 -11.29 8.12
CA ASP A 78 10.50 -11.90 9.44
C ASP A 78 10.77 -10.86 10.53
N ARG A 79 10.59 -9.58 10.23
CA ARG A 79 10.83 -8.49 11.17
C ARG A 79 9.57 -7.65 11.31
N VAL A 80 9.59 -6.75 12.29
CA VAL A 80 8.57 -5.72 12.46
C VAL A 80 9.25 -4.35 12.44
N LEU A 81 8.54 -3.33 11.99
CA LEU A 81 9.07 -1.98 11.94
C LEU A 81 8.71 -1.25 13.23
N ALA A 82 9.72 -0.86 13.99
CA ALA A 82 9.57 -0.03 15.18
C ALA A 82 9.76 1.42 14.76
N LEU A 83 8.71 2.23 14.92
CA LEU A 83 8.79 3.67 14.67
C LEU A 83 9.36 4.34 15.92
N LEU A 84 10.56 4.90 15.79
CA LEU A 84 11.29 5.47 16.91
C LEU A 84 10.72 6.83 17.27
N GLN A 85 10.58 7.07 18.58
CA GLN A 85 10.07 8.33 19.09
C GLN A 85 11.17 9.08 19.84
N GLU A 86 11.16 10.39 19.76
CA GLU A 86 12.05 11.23 20.58
C GLU A 86 11.77 11.00 22.07
N GLY A 87 12.81 10.84 22.84
CA GLY A 87 12.71 10.61 24.27
C GLY A 87 12.31 9.20 24.66
N GLY A 88 12.18 8.28 23.68
CA GLY A 88 11.94 6.88 23.94
C GLY A 88 13.16 6.18 24.55
N GLY A 89 12.94 5.04 25.20
CA GLY A 89 14.02 4.20 25.72
C GLY A 89 14.81 3.52 24.59
N PRO A 90 15.90 2.79 24.96
CA PRO A 90 16.69 2.08 23.96
C PRO A 90 15.85 0.99 23.29
N ALA A 91 15.78 1.04 21.97
CA ALA A 91 15.07 0.04 21.17
C ALA A 91 16.00 -1.14 20.85
N PRO A 92 15.45 -2.34 20.59
CA PRO A 92 16.26 -3.49 20.17
C PRO A 92 17.08 -3.17 18.93
N GLU A 93 18.15 -3.91 18.74
CA GLU A 93 18.99 -3.77 17.54
C GLU A 93 18.25 -4.23 16.30
N GLY A 94 18.57 -3.60 15.18
CA GLY A 94 17.94 -3.92 13.92
C GLY A 94 18.49 -3.07 12.78
N ILE A 95 17.74 -3.00 11.69
CA ILE A 95 18.12 -2.27 10.50
C ILE A 95 17.47 -0.89 10.54
N ASP A 96 18.27 0.16 10.65
CA ASP A 96 17.75 1.52 10.68
C ASP A 96 17.35 1.95 9.25
N VAL A 97 16.14 2.50 9.15
CA VAL A 97 15.59 2.96 7.88
C VAL A 97 14.78 4.23 8.11
N ARG A 98 14.45 4.91 7.01
CA ARG A 98 13.34 5.86 7.00
C ARG A 98 12.12 5.12 6.46
N GLU A 99 11.02 5.16 7.21
CA GLU A 99 9.83 4.47 6.75
C GLU A 99 9.31 5.15 5.46
N PRO A 100 8.75 4.35 4.51
CA PRO A 100 8.55 4.84 3.14
C PRO A 100 7.40 5.83 2.96
N VAL A 101 6.49 5.92 3.94
CA VAL A 101 5.28 6.72 3.79
C VAL A 101 5.53 8.18 4.16
N TYR A 102 6.08 8.41 5.34
CA TYR A 102 6.27 9.78 5.89
C TYR A 102 7.74 10.14 6.10
N GLY A 103 8.65 9.21 5.83
CA GLY A 103 10.08 9.45 6.03
C GLY A 103 10.52 9.48 7.49
N ALA A 104 9.70 8.99 8.41
CA ALA A 104 10.02 8.96 9.82
C ALA A 104 11.13 7.94 10.12
N PRO A 105 11.97 8.18 11.15
CA PRO A 105 12.99 7.20 11.53
C PRO A 105 12.35 5.93 12.06
N GLY A 106 12.81 4.79 11.58
CA GLY A 106 12.33 3.49 11.98
C GLY A 106 13.44 2.46 12.05
N ARG A 107 13.15 1.35 12.66
CA ARG A 107 14.10 0.24 12.77
C ARG A 107 13.37 -1.08 12.57
N TRP A 108 13.85 -1.87 11.61
CA TRP A 108 13.36 -3.23 11.41
C TRP A 108 14.02 -4.13 12.46
N VAL A 109 13.24 -4.54 13.46
CA VAL A 109 13.70 -5.39 14.54
C VAL A 109 13.16 -6.82 14.34
N PRO A 110 13.86 -7.87 14.83
CA PRO A 110 13.31 -9.22 14.73
C PRO A 110 11.91 -9.30 15.35
N ALA A 111 11.02 -10.08 14.74
CA ALA A 111 9.65 -10.22 15.24
C ALA A 111 9.62 -10.68 16.70
N ALA A 112 10.58 -11.49 17.12
CA ALA A 112 10.73 -11.95 18.51
C ALA A 112 10.99 -10.79 19.50
N GLN A 113 11.43 -9.63 19.02
CA GLN A 113 11.72 -8.46 19.85
C GLN A 113 10.58 -7.42 19.82
N GLN A 114 9.43 -7.79 19.30
CA GLN A 114 8.30 -6.87 19.15
C GLN A 114 7.86 -6.26 20.49
N GLU A 115 7.76 -7.07 21.54
CA GLU A 115 7.36 -6.60 22.87
C GLU A 115 8.41 -5.65 23.47
N ALA A 116 9.68 -5.97 23.31
CA ALA A 116 10.76 -5.12 23.80
C ALA A 116 10.73 -3.76 23.10
N ALA A 117 10.47 -3.75 21.80
CA ALA A 117 10.34 -2.51 21.03
C ALA A 117 9.14 -1.69 21.52
N ALA A 118 8.00 -2.33 21.74
CA ALA A 118 6.81 -1.65 22.25
C ALA A 118 7.04 -1.06 23.64
N LEU A 119 7.73 -1.79 24.51
CA LEU A 119 8.06 -1.33 25.86
C LEU A 119 9.05 -0.15 25.86
N SER A 120 9.84 0.00 24.80
CA SER A 120 10.74 1.15 24.66
C SER A 120 10.01 2.43 24.24
N GLY A 121 8.72 2.35 23.98
CA GLY A 121 7.91 3.49 23.51
C GLY A 121 7.73 3.56 22.01
N ALA A 122 8.29 2.61 21.25
CA ALA A 122 8.13 2.60 19.80
C ALA A 122 6.76 2.08 19.40
N THR A 123 6.22 2.65 18.32
CA THR A 123 5.04 2.10 17.66
C THR A 123 5.50 0.99 16.72
N VAL A 124 4.93 -0.19 16.86
CA VAL A 124 5.35 -1.36 16.07
C VAL A 124 4.32 -1.66 15.00
N VAL A 125 4.78 -1.79 13.76
CA VAL A 125 3.93 -2.11 12.60
C VAL A 125 4.47 -3.32 11.87
N SER A 126 3.57 -4.14 11.31
CA SER A 126 3.96 -5.31 10.53
C SER A 126 4.36 -4.91 9.11
N PRO A 127 5.11 -5.77 8.39
CA PRO A 127 5.43 -5.49 6.99
C PRO A 127 4.18 -5.30 6.12
N ALA A 128 3.14 -6.09 6.34
CA ALA A 128 1.89 -5.94 5.59
C ALA A 128 1.21 -4.60 5.85
N GLU A 129 1.27 -4.10 7.08
CA GLU A 129 0.75 -2.77 7.42
C GLU A 129 1.54 -1.66 6.74
N VAL A 130 2.85 -1.79 6.67
CA VAL A 130 3.71 -0.81 5.97
C VAL A 130 3.31 -0.74 4.50
N LEU A 131 3.21 -1.88 3.84
CA LEU A 131 2.86 -1.91 2.43
C LEU A 131 1.44 -1.39 2.18
N ALA A 132 0.47 -1.80 3.00
CA ALA A 132 -0.92 -1.35 2.85
C ALA A 132 -1.03 0.17 3.06
N THR A 133 -0.34 0.71 4.06
CA THR A 133 -0.32 2.15 4.33
C THR A 133 0.35 2.91 3.19
N HIS A 134 1.46 2.38 2.67
CA HIS A 134 2.15 3.01 1.54
C HIS A 134 1.26 3.02 0.30
N LEU A 135 0.58 1.92 0.03
CA LEU A 135 -0.37 1.84 -1.08
C LEU A 135 -1.48 2.88 -0.93
N LEU A 136 -2.06 2.99 0.28
CA LEU A 136 -3.12 3.97 0.53
C LEU A 136 -2.63 5.41 0.30
N GLU A 137 -1.43 5.74 0.76
CA GLU A 137 -0.89 7.09 0.56
C GLU A 137 -0.59 7.38 -0.92
N VAL A 138 -0.10 6.39 -1.65
CA VAL A 138 0.09 6.54 -3.10
C VAL A 138 -1.23 6.79 -3.80
N LEU A 139 -2.28 6.05 -3.42
CA LEU A 139 -3.62 6.25 -3.97
C LEU A 139 -4.16 7.64 -3.64
N LYS A 140 -4.00 8.09 -2.40
CA LYS A 140 -4.46 9.43 -1.98
C LYS A 140 -3.78 10.55 -2.77
N ARG A 141 -2.49 10.42 -3.06
CA ARG A 141 -1.76 11.40 -3.88
C ARG A 141 -2.30 11.45 -5.31
N ASN A 142 -2.88 10.36 -5.79
CA ASN A 142 -3.41 10.25 -7.14
C ASN A 142 -4.92 10.42 -7.20
N PHE A 143 -5.61 10.65 -6.07
CA PHE A 143 -7.07 10.82 -6.06
C PHE A 143 -7.55 11.93 -6.99
N PRO A 144 -6.96 13.13 -7.03
CA PRO A 144 -7.43 14.17 -7.95
C PRO A 144 -7.45 13.70 -9.40
N ARG A 145 -6.42 12.99 -9.82
CA ARG A 145 -6.33 12.42 -11.16
C ARG A 145 -7.35 11.31 -11.37
N LEU A 146 -7.46 10.37 -10.42
CA LEU A 146 -8.41 9.26 -10.51
C LEU A 146 -9.86 9.75 -10.53
N LEU A 147 -10.18 10.74 -9.68
CA LEU A 147 -11.51 11.34 -9.65
C LEU A 147 -11.84 12.06 -10.95
N THR A 148 -10.88 12.79 -11.51
CA THR A 148 -11.06 13.50 -12.78
C THR A 148 -11.33 12.52 -13.92
N LEU A 149 -10.58 11.43 -14.00
CA LEU A 149 -10.78 10.41 -15.04
C LEU A 149 -12.11 9.71 -14.89
N ARG A 150 -12.56 9.43 -13.68
CA ARG A 150 -13.88 8.83 -13.43
C ARG A 150 -15.01 9.78 -13.80
N ALA A 151 -14.88 11.05 -13.43
CA ALA A 151 -15.87 12.06 -13.79
C ALA A 151 -15.99 12.20 -15.30
N LEU A 152 -14.86 12.23 -16.01
CA LEU A 152 -14.84 12.31 -17.47
C LEU A 152 -15.49 11.07 -18.10
N ARG A 153 -15.17 9.88 -17.61
CA ARG A 153 -15.78 8.64 -18.09
C ARG A 153 -17.29 8.66 -17.91
N ARG A 154 -17.76 9.11 -16.74
CA ARG A 154 -19.20 9.22 -16.45
C ARG A 154 -19.88 10.18 -17.40
N ILE A 155 -19.29 11.34 -17.65
CA ILE A 155 -19.82 12.32 -18.61
C ILE A 155 -19.92 11.74 -20.01
N LEU A 156 -18.88 11.05 -20.46
CA LEU A 156 -18.87 10.41 -21.78
C LEU A 156 -19.95 9.33 -21.90
N ASP A 157 -20.13 8.52 -20.85
CA ASP A 157 -21.17 7.49 -20.83
C ASP A 157 -22.57 8.11 -20.90
N GLU A 158 -22.81 9.18 -20.15
CA GLU A 158 -24.08 9.92 -20.18
C GLU A 158 -24.34 10.52 -21.55
N MET A 159 -23.32 11.08 -22.21
CA MET A 159 -23.46 11.63 -23.55
C MET A 159 -23.84 10.56 -24.57
N VAL A 160 -23.22 9.39 -24.49
CA VAL A 160 -23.57 8.25 -25.35
C VAL A 160 -25.04 7.85 -25.11
N HIS A 161 -25.48 7.82 -23.87
CA HIS A 161 -26.84 7.46 -23.48
C HIS A 161 -27.86 8.46 -24.01
N LEU A 162 -27.56 9.77 -23.94
CA LEU A 162 -28.42 10.82 -24.48
C LEU A 162 -28.54 10.73 -25.99
N THR A 163 -27.45 10.44 -26.69
CA THR A 163 -27.46 10.26 -28.13
C THR A 163 -28.35 9.10 -28.54
N ASP A 164 -28.28 7.97 -27.83
CA ASP A 164 -29.13 6.81 -28.11
C ASP A 164 -30.61 7.11 -27.85
N LYS A 165 -30.92 7.88 -26.81
CA LYS A 165 -32.30 8.28 -26.52
C LYS A 165 -32.87 9.28 -27.51
N ALA A 166 -32.03 10.10 -28.13
CA ALA A 166 -32.45 11.11 -29.10
C ALA A 166 -32.79 10.53 -30.46
N ARG A 167 -32.46 9.28 -30.67
CA ARG A 167 -32.84 8.56 -31.89
C ARG A 167 -34.25 7.98 -31.72
#